data_057ebeb93a1db5d43e3b44851382c18b
#
_entry.id   057ebeb93a1db5d43e3b44851382c18b
#
_cell.length_a   1.000
_cell.length_b   1.000
_cell.length_c   1.000
_cell.angle_alpha   90.00
_cell.angle_beta   90.00
_cell.angle_gamma   90.00
#
_symmetry.space_group_name_H-M   'P 1'
#
loop_
_entity.id
_entity.type
_entity.pdbx_description
1 polymer ?
#
loop_
_entity_poly.entity_id
_entity_poly.type
_entity_poly.pdbx_seq_one_letter_code
_entity_poly.pdbx_strand_id
1 'polypeptide(L)'
;DSPVQDYNVKLDPKAFVVIMRSSLPIIWVPVDSSMWYFPAQKMLAPEKNQLAHFLLQELLYWYLYNDWKANTRKDRYDYFDLGRWMWSTPAFVHVVRHPQASEMFDLVPAKVEFDDLGVIKSIQLGVAKSNLQVVKNVNGAKLNDFIVSRINR
;
A
#
# COMPACT_ATOMS: atom_id res chain seq x y z
N ASP A 1 0.95 -19.19 -13.81
CA ASP A 1 0.44 -18.36 -12.71
C ASP A 1 -0.08 -17.06 -13.30
N SER A 2 -1.36 -16.83 -13.15
CA SER A 2 -2.01 -15.60 -13.63
C SER A 2 -1.47 -14.44 -12.80
N PRO A 3 -0.93 -13.36 -13.39
CA PRO A 3 -0.47 -12.23 -12.61
C PRO A 3 -1.63 -11.72 -11.76
N VAL A 4 -1.38 -11.54 -10.47
CA VAL A 4 -2.41 -11.01 -9.54
C VAL A 4 -2.76 -9.62 -9.99
N GLN A 5 -3.90 -9.50 -10.65
CA GLN A 5 -4.37 -8.22 -11.13
C GLN A 5 -4.80 -7.37 -9.93
N ASP A 6 -4.24 -6.16 -9.82
CA ASP A 6 -4.61 -5.19 -8.80
C ASP A 6 -6.14 -5.02 -8.74
N TYR A 7 -6.69 -4.97 -7.52
CA TYR A 7 -8.13 -4.86 -7.31
C TYR A 7 -8.72 -3.62 -7.99
N ASN A 8 -8.02 -2.48 -7.92
CA ASN A 8 -8.48 -1.24 -8.55
C ASN A 8 -8.50 -1.34 -10.07
N VAL A 9 -7.52 -2.03 -10.65
CA VAL A 9 -7.50 -2.31 -12.10
C VAL A 9 -8.69 -3.19 -12.51
N LYS A 10 -9.07 -4.15 -11.65
CA LYS A 10 -10.26 -5.00 -11.90
C LYS A 10 -11.57 -4.23 -11.86
N LEU A 11 -11.66 -3.19 -11.02
CA LEU A 11 -12.88 -2.39 -10.90
C LEU A 11 -13.18 -1.59 -12.18
N ASP A 12 -12.15 -0.98 -12.77
CA ASP A 12 -12.29 -0.24 -14.03
C ASP A 12 -11.02 -0.36 -14.88
N PRO A 13 -10.88 -1.47 -15.63
CA PRO A 13 -9.72 -1.69 -16.49
C PRO A 13 -9.60 -0.67 -17.62
N LYS A 14 -10.72 -0.12 -18.12
CA LYS A 14 -10.70 0.89 -19.18
C LYS A 14 -10.13 2.20 -18.68
N ALA A 15 -10.54 2.66 -17.49
CA ALA A 15 -9.96 3.86 -16.87
C ALA A 15 -8.46 3.68 -16.61
N PHE A 16 -8.04 2.51 -16.13
CA PHE A 16 -6.62 2.20 -15.96
C PHE A 16 -5.85 2.33 -17.27
N VAL A 17 -6.33 1.73 -18.36
CA VAL A 17 -5.71 1.81 -19.69
C VAL A 17 -5.59 3.26 -20.17
N VAL A 18 -6.64 4.08 -20.00
CA VAL A 18 -6.64 5.49 -20.40
C VAL A 18 -5.57 6.28 -19.62
N ILE A 19 -5.49 6.09 -18.30
CA ILE A 19 -4.50 6.77 -17.47
C ILE A 19 -3.09 6.35 -17.89
N MET A 20 -2.83 5.06 -18.01
CA MET A 20 -1.50 4.52 -18.31
C MET A 20 -1.00 4.89 -19.72
N ARG A 21 -1.92 5.16 -20.67
CA ARG A 21 -1.59 5.65 -22.01
C ARG A 21 -1.48 7.18 -22.12
N SER A 22 -1.80 7.90 -21.06
CA SER A 22 -1.72 9.36 -21.05
C SER A 22 -0.27 9.85 -21.03
N SER A 23 -0.07 11.11 -21.39
CA SER A 23 1.24 11.80 -21.27
C SER A 23 1.48 12.39 -19.87
N LEU A 24 0.58 12.20 -18.94
CA LEU A 24 0.71 12.71 -17.56
C LEU A 24 1.88 12.01 -16.84
N PRO A 25 2.60 12.72 -15.97
CA PRO A 25 3.54 12.07 -15.07
C PRO A 25 2.76 11.17 -14.10
N ILE A 26 3.11 9.89 -14.08
CA ILE A 26 2.44 8.87 -13.28
C ILE A 26 3.42 8.27 -12.30
N ILE A 27 3.01 8.15 -11.05
CA ILE A 27 3.67 7.30 -10.05
C ILE A 27 2.70 6.18 -9.71
N TRP A 28 3.06 4.98 -10.12
CA TRP A 28 2.26 3.79 -9.86
C TRP A 28 2.80 3.04 -8.64
N VAL A 29 1.91 2.78 -7.69
CA VAL A 29 2.18 2.01 -6.48
C VAL A 29 1.44 0.68 -6.59
N PRO A 30 2.03 -0.35 -7.21
CA PRO A 30 1.37 -1.64 -7.38
C PRO A 30 1.20 -2.37 -6.05
N VAL A 31 0.18 -3.22 -5.95
CA VAL A 31 -0.15 -3.93 -4.72
C VAL A 31 1.03 -4.75 -4.18
N ASP A 32 1.78 -5.40 -5.05
CA ASP A 32 2.91 -6.26 -4.65
C ASP A 32 4.04 -5.49 -3.97
N SER A 33 4.31 -4.25 -4.40
CA SER A 33 5.34 -3.38 -3.78
C SER A 33 4.80 -2.55 -2.63
N SER A 34 3.47 -2.37 -2.53
CA SER A 34 2.82 -1.58 -1.49
C SER A 34 2.32 -2.43 -0.31
N MET A 35 2.41 -3.75 -0.40
CA MET A 35 2.08 -4.65 0.71
C MET A 35 3.09 -4.47 1.85
N TRP A 36 2.71 -3.67 2.81
CA TRP A 36 3.50 -3.35 3.97
C TRP A 36 2.68 -3.59 5.24
N TYR A 37 3.30 -4.26 6.21
CA TYR A 37 2.66 -4.59 7.49
C TYR A 37 3.00 -3.54 8.55
N PHE A 38 1.97 -2.94 9.14
CA PHE A 38 2.10 -2.01 10.25
C PHE A 38 1.79 -2.72 11.57
N PRO A 39 2.78 -2.98 12.43
CA PRO A 39 2.61 -3.65 13.71
C PRO A 39 2.09 -2.66 14.75
N ALA A 40 0.83 -2.28 14.65
CA ALA A 40 0.22 -1.16 15.39
C ALA A 40 0.37 -1.31 16.92
N GLN A 41 0.15 -2.50 17.47
CA GLN A 41 0.25 -2.74 18.91
C GLN A 41 1.65 -2.48 19.47
N LYS A 42 2.68 -2.80 18.69
CA LYS A 42 4.08 -2.59 19.11
C LYS A 42 4.56 -1.16 18.97
N MET A 43 3.94 -0.41 18.05
CA MET A 43 4.45 0.91 17.64
C MET A 43 3.62 2.08 18.17
N LEU A 44 2.34 1.87 18.44
CA LEU A 44 1.48 2.90 19.00
C LEU A 44 1.55 2.93 20.52
N ALA A 45 1.51 4.12 21.10
CA ALA A 45 1.53 4.35 22.53
C ALA A 45 0.15 4.82 23.02
N PRO A 46 -0.83 3.91 23.16
CA PRO A 46 -2.23 4.27 23.46
C PRO A 46 -2.38 4.93 24.83
N GLU A 47 -1.49 4.64 25.76
CA GLU A 47 -1.46 5.23 27.11
C GLU A 47 -1.08 6.72 27.10
N LYS A 48 -0.47 7.20 26.01
CA LYS A 48 0.02 8.59 25.87
C LYS A 48 -0.80 9.40 24.89
N ASN A 49 -1.57 8.77 24.01
CA ASN A 49 -2.22 9.45 22.91
C ASN A 49 -3.60 8.88 22.58
N GLN A 50 -4.63 9.73 22.63
CA GLN A 50 -6.01 9.33 22.34
C GLN A 50 -6.20 8.79 20.91
N LEU A 51 -5.48 9.34 19.93
CA LEU A 51 -5.56 8.85 18.54
C LEU A 51 -4.98 7.44 18.44
N ALA A 52 -3.84 7.17 19.09
CA ALA A 52 -3.26 5.83 19.13
C ALA A 52 -4.21 4.83 19.81
N HIS A 53 -4.84 5.25 20.91
CA HIS A 53 -5.86 4.45 21.60
C HIS A 53 -7.05 4.11 20.69
N PHE A 54 -7.62 5.13 20.03
CA PHE A 54 -8.71 4.97 19.09
C PHE A 54 -8.35 4.03 17.94
N LEU A 55 -7.18 4.21 17.31
CA LEU A 55 -6.75 3.37 16.19
C LEU A 55 -6.56 1.90 16.60
N LEU A 56 -6.05 1.63 17.80
CA LEU A 56 -5.95 0.26 18.31
C LEU A 56 -7.32 -0.35 18.61
N GLN A 57 -8.26 0.44 19.13
CA GLN A 57 -9.65 -0.03 19.33
C GLN A 57 -10.34 -0.37 18.02
N GLU A 58 -10.19 0.50 16.99
CA GLU A 58 -10.73 0.26 15.65
C GLU A 58 -10.13 -0.99 14.99
N LEU A 59 -8.82 -1.20 15.14
CA LEU A 59 -8.16 -2.41 14.67
C LEU A 59 -8.70 -3.65 15.38
N LEU A 60 -8.82 -3.62 16.70
CA LEU A 60 -9.37 -4.72 17.49
C LEU A 60 -10.81 -5.02 17.07
N TYR A 61 -11.66 -3.98 16.93
CA TYR A 61 -13.02 -4.12 16.46
C TYR A 61 -13.09 -4.77 15.07
N TRP A 62 -12.23 -4.31 14.14
CA TRP A 62 -12.17 -4.86 12.80
C TRP A 62 -11.76 -6.34 12.79
N TYR A 63 -10.81 -6.75 13.64
CA TYR A 63 -10.42 -8.15 13.79
C TYR A 63 -11.55 -8.99 14.33
N LEU A 64 -12.18 -8.56 15.42
CA LEU A 64 -13.31 -9.27 16.04
C LEU A 64 -14.50 -9.42 15.06
N TYR A 65 -14.80 -8.36 14.31
CA TYR A 65 -15.86 -8.39 13.31
C TYR A 65 -15.59 -9.36 12.16
N ASN A 66 -14.37 -9.38 11.66
CA ASN A 66 -14.00 -10.27 10.56
C ASN A 66 -13.85 -11.71 11.03
N ASP A 67 -13.38 -11.94 12.22
CA ASP A 67 -13.31 -13.28 12.83
C ASP A 67 -14.71 -13.86 13.05
N TRP A 68 -15.64 -13.04 13.52
CA TRP A 68 -17.05 -13.43 13.63
C TRP A 68 -17.67 -13.80 12.28
N LYS A 69 -17.38 -13.05 11.21
CA LYS A 69 -17.81 -13.40 9.84
C LYS A 69 -17.08 -14.61 9.27
N ALA A 70 -15.83 -14.80 9.66
CA ALA A 70 -14.93 -15.81 9.13
C ALA A 70 -14.97 -17.14 9.90
N ASN A 71 -16.01 -17.43 10.69
CA ASN A 71 -16.16 -18.63 11.54
C ASN A 71 -15.83 -19.97 10.85
N THR A 72 -15.22 -19.91 9.67
CA THR A 72 -14.77 -21.03 8.84
C THR A 72 -13.25 -21.04 8.57
N ARG A 73 -12.48 -20.00 8.95
CA ARG A 73 -11.04 -19.96 8.72
C ARG A 73 -10.28 -20.38 9.98
N LYS A 74 -9.64 -21.54 9.89
CA LYS A 74 -8.75 -22.10 10.92
C LYS A 74 -7.44 -21.33 11.13
N ASP A 75 -7.21 -20.26 10.40
CA ASP A 75 -6.04 -19.42 10.54
C ASP A 75 -6.30 -18.42 11.66
N ARG A 76 -6.01 -18.86 12.88
CA ARG A 76 -6.00 -17.97 14.06
C ARG A 76 -4.95 -16.89 13.81
N TYR A 77 -5.42 -15.68 13.50
CA TYR A 77 -4.58 -14.51 13.66
C TYR A 77 -4.09 -14.48 15.10
N ASP A 78 -2.81 -14.30 15.27
CA ASP A 78 -2.22 -14.19 16.59
C ASP A 78 -2.73 -12.88 17.20
N TYR A 79 -3.76 -12.94 18.05
CA TYR A 79 -4.38 -11.78 18.71
C TYR A 79 -3.39 -10.92 19.49
N PHE A 80 -2.17 -11.44 19.68
CA PHE A 80 -1.08 -10.76 20.39
C PHE A 80 -0.28 -9.81 19.52
N ASP A 81 -0.51 -9.76 18.21
CA ASP A 81 0.19 -8.85 17.31
C ASP A 81 -0.82 -8.06 16.46
N LEU A 82 -1.54 -7.13 17.10
CA LEU A 82 -2.46 -6.25 16.41
C LEU A 82 -1.69 -5.38 15.42
N GLY A 83 -1.74 -5.75 14.16
CA GLY A 83 -1.15 -5.04 13.06
C GLY A 83 -2.00 -5.20 11.81
N ARG A 84 -1.66 -4.51 10.74
CA ARG A 84 -2.42 -4.55 9.50
C ARG A 84 -1.54 -4.40 8.29
N TRP A 85 -1.88 -5.13 7.24
CA TRP A 85 -1.38 -4.86 5.90
C TRP A 85 -1.99 -3.56 5.37
N MET A 86 -1.13 -2.64 4.94
CA MET A 86 -1.50 -1.28 4.54
C MET A 86 -1.19 -1.11 3.05
N TRP A 87 -2.21 -1.22 2.19
CA TRP A 87 -1.99 -1.18 0.74
C TRP A 87 -1.96 0.23 0.16
N SER A 88 -2.84 1.12 0.64
CA SER A 88 -2.98 2.48 0.09
C SER A 88 -2.14 3.54 0.81
N THR A 89 -1.67 3.24 2.01
CA THR A 89 -0.90 4.18 2.84
C THR A 89 0.39 4.65 2.18
N PRO A 90 1.19 3.79 1.51
CA PRO A 90 2.39 4.23 0.80
C PRO A 90 2.11 5.30 -0.23
N ALA A 91 1.06 5.15 -1.05
CA ALA A 91 0.68 6.15 -2.05
C ALA A 91 0.32 7.50 -1.40
N PHE A 92 -0.48 7.48 -0.32
CA PHE A 92 -0.83 8.68 0.44
C PHE A 92 0.41 9.37 1.02
N VAL A 93 1.29 8.62 1.68
CA VAL A 93 2.52 9.17 2.28
C VAL A 93 3.44 9.75 1.22
N HIS A 94 3.54 9.11 0.04
CA HIS A 94 4.33 9.65 -1.07
C HIS A 94 3.84 11.04 -1.47
N VAL A 95 2.54 11.22 -1.65
CA VAL A 95 1.94 12.52 -2.02
C VAL A 95 2.17 13.57 -0.95
N VAL A 96 1.93 13.23 0.32
CA VAL A 96 2.02 14.19 1.44
C VAL A 96 3.46 14.61 1.74
N ARG A 97 4.44 13.75 1.46
CA ARG A 97 5.86 13.96 1.82
C ARG A 97 6.77 14.25 0.64
N HIS A 98 6.25 14.33 -0.58
CA HIS A 98 7.06 14.71 -1.73
C HIS A 98 7.70 16.11 -1.53
N PRO A 99 9.02 16.29 -1.79
CA PRO A 99 10.00 15.34 -2.34
C PRO A 99 10.71 14.44 -1.30
N GLN A 100 10.52 14.62 0.00
CA GLN A 100 11.23 13.87 1.05
C GLN A 100 10.85 12.37 1.08
N ALA A 101 9.81 11.98 0.34
CA ALA A 101 9.39 10.58 0.23
C ALA A 101 10.42 9.67 -0.46
N SER A 102 11.40 10.23 -1.20
CA SER A 102 12.44 9.47 -1.89
C SER A 102 13.24 8.52 -0.99
N GLU A 103 13.32 8.82 0.30
CA GLU A 103 13.98 7.95 1.27
C GLU A 103 13.15 6.72 1.66
N MET A 104 11.85 6.73 1.41
CA MET A 104 10.91 5.67 1.78
C MET A 104 10.54 4.78 0.60
N PHE A 105 10.73 5.28 -0.63
CA PHE A 105 10.26 4.61 -1.84
C PHE A 105 11.36 4.51 -2.89
N ASP A 106 11.57 3.31 -3.39
CA ASP A 106 12.44 3.05 -4.54
C ASP A 106 11.61 3.22 -5.82
N LEU A 107 11.76 4.38 -6.46
CA LEU A 107 11.06 4.74 -7.69
C LEU A 107 11.91 4.42 -8.91
N VAL A 108 11.38 3.62 -9.82
CA VAL A 108 12.07 3.20 -11.03
C VAL A 108 11.26 3.60 -12.25
N PRO A 109 11.83 4.30 -13.24
CA PRO A 109 11.15 4.55 -14.50
C PRO A 109 10.76 3.24 -15.17
N ALA A 110 9.54 3.16 -15.70
CA ALA A 110 9.03 1.91 -16.24
C ALA A 110 8.21 2.11 -17.51
N LYS A 111 8.07 1.04 -18.28
CA LYS A 111 7.10 0.91 -19.36
C LYS A 111 6.23 -0.30 -19.08
N VAL A 112 4.92 -0.14 -19.18
CA VAL A 112 3.95 -1.21 -18.98
C VAL A 112 3.24 -1.50 -20.29
N GLU A 113 3.16 -2.76 -20.65
CA GLU A 113 2.37 -3.23 -21.78
C GLU A 113 1.15 -3.98 -21.25
N PHE A 114 -0.01 -3.62 -21.74
CA PHE A 114 -1.30 -4.20 -21.37
C PHE A 114 -2.22 -4.29 -22.60
N ASP A 115 -3.19 -5.20 -22.50
CA ASP A 115 -4.24 -5.30 -23.52
C ASP A 115 -5.36 -4.27 -23.27
N ASP A 116 -6.36 -4.26 -24.16
CA ASP A 116 -7.48 -3.33 -24.07
C ASP A 116 -8.43 -3.61 -22.89
N LEU A 117 -8.25 -4.75 -22.22
CA LEU A 117 -8.94 -5.12 -20.99
C LEU A 117 -8.15 -4.74 -19.73
N GLY A 118 -7.00 -4.05 -19.88
CA GLY A 118 -6.15 -3.64 -18.77
C GLY A 118 -5.33 -4.79 -18.16
N VAL A 119 -5.28 -5.95 -18.81
CA VAL A 119 -4.43 -7.06 -18.35
C VAL A 119 -2.98 -6.75 -18.68
N ILE A 120 -2.15 -6.66 -17.65
CA ILE A 120 -0.72 -6.38 -17.80
C ILE A 120 -0.03 -7.58 -18.45
N LYS A 121 0.66 -7.33 -19.55
CA LYS A 121 1.43 -8.34 -20.31
C LYS A 121 2.90 -8.33 -19.91
N SER A 122 3.47 -7.15 -19.74
CA SER A 122 4.87 -6.99 -19.33
C SER A 122 5.09 -5.68 -18.60
N ILE A 123 6.11 -5.65 -17.74
CA ILE A 123 6.63 -4.45 -17.10
C ILE A 123 8.15 -4.42 -17.33
N GLN A 124 8.62 -3.38 -18.00
CA GLN A 124 10.04 -3.12 -18.21
C GLN A 124 10.47 -2.00 -17.26
N LEU A 125 11.42 -2.28 -16.38
CA LEU A 125 11.97 -1.33 -15.43
C LEU A 125 13.26 -0.67 -15.99
N GLY A 126 13.57 0.55 -15.54
CA GLY A 126 14.78 1.27 -15.94
C GLY A 126 14.69 1.90 -17.33
N VAL A 127 13.50 2.12 -17.86
CA VAL A 127 13.29 2.69 -19.19
C VAL A 127 13.56 4.20 -19.17
N ALA A 128 14.60 4.66 -19.88
CA ALA A 128 14.90 6.07 -19.98
C ALA A 128 13.73 6.88 -20.60
N LYS A 129 13.50 8.08 -20.09
CA LYS A 129 12.46 9.02 -20.58
C LYS A 129 11.02 8.52 -20.49
N SER A 130 10.71 7.70 -19.48
CA SER A 130 9.33 7.33 -19.19
C SER A 130 8.63 8.42 -18.37
N ASN A 131 7.35 8.69 -18.67
CA ASN A 131 6.46 9.48 -17.82
C ASN A 131 5.87 8.65 -16.67
N LEU A 132 6.10 7.34 -16.68
CA LEU A 132 5.68 6.40 -15.64
C LEU A 132 6.86 6.03 -14.74
N GLN A 133 6.68 6.20 -13.45
CA GLN A 133 7.54 5.63 -12.41
C GLN A 133 6.76 4.60 -11.61
N VAL A 134 7.40 3.50 -11.29
CA VAL A 134 6.82 2.43 -10.47
C VAL A 134 7.54 2.39 -9.13
N VAL A 135 6.78 2.31 -8.05
CA VAL A 135 7.33 1.98 -6.74
C VAL A 135 7.74 0.52 -6.76
N LYS A 136 9.05 0.27 -6.82
CA LYS A 136 9.61 -1.09 -6.80
C LYS A 136 9.66 -1.66 -5.39
N ASN A 137 9.94 -0.79 -4.41
CA ASN A 137 10.10 -1.17 -3.03
C ASN A 137 9.64 -0.07 -2.08
N VAL A 138 9.13 -0.47 -0.92
CA VAL A 138 8.79 0.44 0.18
C VAL A 138 9.69 0.11 1.37
N ASN A 139 10.40 1.11 1.90
CA ASN A 139 11.14 0.98 3.14
C ASN A 139 10.15 1.03 4.32
N GLY A 140 9.68 -0.15 4.73
CA GLY A 140 8.67 -0.29 5.79
C GLY A 140 9.10 0.30 7.13
N ALA A 141 10.39 0.20 7.48
CA ALA A 141 10.91 0.77 8.73
C ALA A 141 10.75 2.30 8.74
N LYS A 142 11.25 2.99 7.72
CA LYS A 142 11.12 4.46 7.60
C LYS A 142 9.66 4.90 7.51
N LEU A 143 8.81 4.12 6.86
CA LEU A 143 7.38 4.40 6.76
C LEU A 143 6.70 4.26 8.14
N ASN A 144 7.05 3.23 8.89
CA ASN A 144 6.59 3.05 10.28
C ASN A 144 6.99 4.22 11.15
N ASP A 145 8.27 4.58 11.16
CA ASP A 145 8.81 5.69 11.96
C ASP A 145 8.10 7.01 11.62
N PHE A 146 7.88 7.25 10.34
CA PHE A 146 7.14 8.44 9.90
C PHE A 146 5.71 8.45 10.47
N ILE A 147 4.96 7.37 10.33
CA ILE A 147 3.57 7.28 10.80
C ILE A 147 3.50 7.42 12.32
N VAL A 148 4.32 6.65 13.03
CA VAL A 148 4.37 6.68 14.51
C VAL A 148 4.73 8.06 15.03
N SER A 149 5.70 8.74 14.39
CA SER A 149 6.07 10.11 14.77
C SER A 149 4.95 11.13 14.60
N ARG A 150 3.91 10.80 13.84
CA ARG A 150 2.73 11.66 13.64
C ARG A 150 1.58 11.31 14.55
N ILE A 151 1.44 10.04 14.90
CA ILE A 151 0.33 9.55 15.74
C ILE A 151 0.66 9.72 17.21
N ASN A 152 1.89 9.47 17.65
CA ASN A 152 2.30 9.53 19.06
C ASN A 152 2.68 10.95 19.56
N ARG A 153 2.36 12.00 18.79
CA ARG A 153 2.61 13.41 19.19
C ARG A 153 1.58 13.95 20.17
#